data_90302689557b188c616a56e71ac8e9fb
#
_entry.id   90302689557b188c616a56e71ac8e9fb
#
_cell.length_a   1.000
_cell.length_b   1.000
_cell.length_c   1.000
_cell.angle_alpha   90.00
_cell.angle_beta   90.00
_cell.angle_gamma   90.00
#
_symmetry.space_group_name_H-M   'P 1'
#
loop_
_entity.id
_entity.type
_entity.pdbx_description
1 polymer ?
#
loop_
_entity_poly.entity_id
_entity_poly.type
_entity_poly.pdbx_seq_one_letter_code
_entity_poly.pdbx_strand_id
1 'polypeptide(L)'
;MQTATHHPEVVNAARLAALERKAAAFVSLDRETRAAVETACAAFHLNRQPQTLRSWAVYESGPIRAFRVHGRLMWPTARLRELCGVAQ
;
A
#
# COMPACT_ATOMS: atom_id res chain seq x y z
N MET A 1 -9.15 -35.30 14.13
CA MET A 1 -8.85 -34.82 13.65
C MET A 1 -8.69 -33.75 13.54
N GLN A 2 -8.45 -33.19 13.65
CA GLN A 2 -8.29 -32.24 13.53
C GLN A 2 -8.24 -31.68 12.58
N THR A 3 -8.67 -31.25 12.28
CA THR A 3 -8.75 -30.72 11.46
C THR A 3 -8.29 -29.67 11.33
N ALA A 4 -8.18 -29.53 11.91
CA ALA A 4 -7.74 -28.64 11.94
C ALA A 4 -6.74 -28.11 11.38
N THR A 5 -6.75 -28.19 10.55
CA THR A 5 -5.84 -27.66 9.73
C THR A 5 -5.74 -26.23 9.72
N HIS A 6 -6.74 -25.61 10.19
CA HIS A 6 -6.71 -24.20 10.21
C HIS A 6 -6.57 -23.74 11.61
N HIS A 7 -5.38 -23.45 11.99
CA HIS A 7 -5.08 -22.80 13.25
C HIS A 7 -5.00 -21.30 13.01
N PRO A 8 -5.70 -20.49 13.78
CA PRO A 8 -5.58 -19.05 13.66
C PRO A 8 -4.16 -18.57 13.81
N GLU A 9 -3.39 -19.23 14.66
CA GLU A 9 -2.00 -18.88 14.87
C GLU A 9 -1.16 -19.08 13.62
N VAL A 10 -1.40 -20.17 12.91
CA VAL A 10 -0.68 -20.44 11.69
C VAL A 10 -1.04 -19.42 10.61
N VAL A 11 -2.32 -19.10 10.49
CA VAL A 11 -2.78 -18.12 9.53
C VAL A 11 -2.20 -16.76 9.83
N ASN A 12 -2.18 -16.38 11.11
CA ASN A 12 -1.62 -15.10 11.51
C ASN A 12 -0.12 -15.03 11.25
N ALA A 13 0.61 -16.12 11.49
CA ALA A 13 2.03 -16.14 11.24
C ALA A 13 2.33 -15.97 9.76
N ALA A 14 1.56 -16.61 8.89
CA ALA A 14 1.73 -16.46 7.45
C ALA A 14 1.43 -15.05 7.01
N ARG A 15 0.41 -14.45 7.57
CA ARG A 15 0.03 -13.08 7.25
C ARG A 15 1.11 -12.10 7.69
N LEU A 16 1.64 -12.28 8.90
CA LEU A 16 2.71 -11.43 9.40
C LEU A 16 3.95 -11.56 8.55
N ALA A 17 4.30 -12.79 8.14
CA ALA A 17 5.45 -12.99 7.28
C ALA A 17 5.26 -12.27 5.95
N ALA A 18 4.05 -12.31 5.39
CA ALA A 18 3.77 -11.62 4.15
C ALA A 18 3.89 -10.11 4.32
N LEU A 19 3.41 -9.57 5.44
CA LEU A 19 3.51 -8.17 5.73
C LEU A 19 4.97 -7.74 5.90
N GLU A 20 5.76 -8.56 6.56
CA GLU A 20 7.18 -8.28 6.75
C GLU A 20 7.91 -8.27 5.41
N ARG A 21 7.57 -9.19 4.52
CA ARG A 21 8.16 -9.20 3.19
C ARG A 21 7.81 -7.94 2.40
N LYS A 22 6.57 -7.50 2.51
CA LYS A 22 6.16 -6.26 1.85
C LYS A 22 6.88 -5.06 2.44
N ALA A 23 7.02 -5.02 3.74
CA ALA A 23 7.72 -3.94 4.40
C ALA A 23 9.18 -3.88 3.96
N ALA A 24 9.80 -5.04 3.76
CA ALA A 24 11.19 -5.10 3.30
C ALA A 24 11.30 -4.69 1.83
N ALA A 25 10.24 -4.87 1.05
CA ALA A 25 10.24 -4.54 -0.37
C ALA A 25 10.05 -3.05 -0.63
N PHE A 26 9.48 -2.32 0.31
CA PHE A 26 9.20 -0.90 0.13
C PHE A 26 10.04 -0.09 1.13
N VAL A 27 10.68 0.96 0.63
CA VAL A 27 11.38 1.88 1.52
C VAL A 27 10.35 2.68 2.31
N SER A 28 10.76 3.20 3.46
CA SER A 28 9.87 4.05 4.24
C SER A 28 9.57 5.33 3.46
N LEU A 29 8.39 5.90 3.73
CA LEU A 29 7.90 7.02 2.94
C LEU A 29 8.80 8.25 3.04
N ASP A 30 9.44 8.45 4.19
CA ASP A 30 10.35 9.57 4.37
C ASP A 30 11.64 9.40 3.55
N ARG A 31 11.95 8.19 3.12
CA ARG A 31 13.13 7.90 2.33
C ARG A 31 12.83 7.67 0.86
N GLU A 32 11.56 7.73 0.49
CA GLU A 32 11.18 7.50 -0.89
C GLU A 32 11.69 8.64 -1.76
N THR A 33 12.48 8.31 -2.77
CA THR A 33 13.07 9.32 -3.65
C THR A 33 12.26 9.53 -4.93
N ARG A 34 11.35 8.62 -5.25
CA ARG A 34 10.54 8.74 -6.46
C ARG A 34 9.42 9.74 -6.24
N ALA A 35 9.12 10.51 -7.29
CA ALA A 35 8.06 11.51 -7.22
C ALA A 35 6.67 10.88 -7.15
N ALA A 36 6.54 9.63 -7.61
CA ALA A 36 5.27 8.90 -7.59
C ALA A 36 5.56 7.42 -7.40
N VAL A 37 4.58 6.71 -6.84
CA VAL A 37 4.73 5.28 -6.55
C VAL A 37 3.52 4.53 -7.10
N GLU A 38 3.71 3.23 -7.30
CA GLU A 38 2.66 2.36 -7.79
C GLU A 38 1.60 2.13 -6.72
N THR A 39 0.46 1.61 -7.16
CA THR A 39 -0.69 1.39 -6.27
C THR A 39 -0.35 0.51 -5.07
N ALA A 40 0.38 -0.58 -5.30
CA ALA A 40 0.73 -1.48 -4.19
C ALA A 40 1.57 -0.77 -3.13
N CYS A 41 2.53 0.04 -3.56
CA CYS A 41 3.39 0.79 -2.66
C CYS A 41 2.58 1.86 -1.90
N ALA A 42 1.73 2.59 -2.62
CA ALA A 42 0.90 3.62 -1.99
C ALA A 42 -0.06 2.99 -0.97
N ALA A 43 -0.66 1.87 -1.32
CA ALA A 43 -1.56 1.16 -0.41
C ALA A 43 -0.83 0.71 0.85
N PHE A 44 0.40 0.23 0.69
CA PHE A 44 1.21 -0.16 1.83
C PHE A 44 1.43 1.02 2.78
N HIS A 45 1.84 2.16 2.23
CA HIS A 45 2.10 3.34 3.06
C HIS A 45 0.85 3.87 3.75
N LEU A 46 -0.29 3.78 3.09
CA LEU A 46 -1.56 4.24 3.64
C LEU A 46 -2.23 3.18 4.51
N ASN A 47 -1.67 1.97 4.56
CA ASN A 47 -2.27 0.85 5.27
C ASN A 47 -3.69 0.57 4.79
N ARG A 48 -3.87 0.57 3.48
CA ARG A 48 -5.14 0.29 2.83
C ARG A 48 -4.98 -0.83 1.83
N GLN A 49 -6.09 -1.40 1.40
CA GLN A 49 -6.08 -2.42 0.35
C GLN A 49 -5.81 -1.75 -0.99
N PRO A 50 -5.03 -2.38 -1.87
CA PRO A 50 -4.82 -1.82 -3.21
C PRO A 50 -6.11 -1.55 -3.95
N GLN A 51 -7.13 -2.40 -3.75
CA GLN A 51 -8.41 -2.22 -4.40
C GLN A 51 -9.10 -0.93 -3.97
N THR A 52 -8.90 -0.52 -2.73
CA THR A 52 -9.44 0.74 -2.24
C THR A 52 -8.86 1.91 -3.06
N LEU A 53 -7.56 1.88 -3.31
CA LEU A 53 -6.93 2.94 -4.10
C LEU A 53 -7.41 2.91 -5.55
N ARG A 54 -7.60 1.72 -6.10
CA ARG A 54 -8.12 1.60 -7.46
C ARG A 54 -9.52 2.18 -7.56
N SER A 55 -10.35 1.96 -6.54
CA SER A 55 -11.67 2.58 -6.49
C SER A 55 -11.58 4.09 -6.43
N TRP A 56 -10.66 4.63 -5.65
CA TRP A 56 -10.44 6.07 -5.60
C TRP A 56 -10.12 6.60 -7.00
N ALA A 57 -9.28 5.90 -7.74
CA ALA A 57 -8.89 6.34 -9.08
C ALA A 57 -10.06 6.30 -10.04
N VAL A 58 -10.86 5.23 -10.01
CA VAL A 58 -11.98 5.07 -10.92
C VAL A 58 -13.07 6.09 -10.67
N TYR A 59 -13.43 6.30 -9.41
CA TYR A 59 -14.52 7.19 -9.04
C TYR A 59 -14.06 8.61 -8.74
N GLU A 60 -12.77 8.87 -8.91
CA GLU A 60 -12.17 10.17 -8.60
C GLU A 60 -12.55 10.62 -7.20
N SER A 61 -12.46 9.68 -6.26
CA SER A 61 -12.79 9.93 -4.87
C SER A 61 -11.55 9.71 -4.01
N GLY A 62 -11.73 9.79 -2.68
CA GLY A 62 -10.61 9.60 -1.77
C GLY A 62 -9.78 10.85 -1.59
N PRO A 63 -8.80 10.80 -0.69
CA PRO A 63 -8.02 11.98 -0.32
C PRO A 63 -6.90 12.31 -1.29
N ILE A 64 -6.56 11.40 -2.20
CA ILE A 64 -5.45 11.60 -3.13
C ILE A 64 -5.91 11.26 -4.54
N ARG A 65 -5.48 12.06 -5.52
CA ARG A 65 -5.76 11.79 -6.92
C ARG A 65 -4.58 11.11 -7.57
N ALA A 66 -4.88 10.02 -8.27
CA ALA A 66 -3.87 9.29 -9.02
C ALA A 66 -3.71 9.88 -10.41
N PHE A 67 -2.61 9.54 -11.07
CA PHE A 67 -2.42 9.85 -12.49
C PHE A 67 -1.82 8.63 -13.16
N ARG A 68 -1.81 8.63 -14.50
CA ARG A 68 -1.31 7.48 -15.24
C ARG A 68 -0.01 7.81 -15.95
N VAL A 69 0.93 6.88 -15.86
CA VAL A 69 2.19 6.97 -16.58
C VAL A 69 2.30 5.70 -17.42
N HIS A 70 2.27 5.84 -18.73
CA HIS A 70 2.32 4.69 -19.62
C HIS A 70 1.26 3.64 -19.30
N GLY A 71 0.06 4.10 -18.98
CA GLY A 71 -1.04 3.20 -18.63
C GLY A 71 -1.02 2.69 -17.22
N ARG A 72 0.01 2.96 -16.45
CA ARG A 72 0.12 2.55 -15.06
C ARG A 72 -0.43 3.61 -14.14
N LEU A 73 -1.16 3.15 -13.14
CA LEU A 73 -1.71 4.05 -12.12
C LEU A 73 -0.60 4.39 -11.13
N MET A 74 -0.36 5.68 -10.94
CA MET A 74 0.69 6.18 -10.07
C MET A 74 0.12 7.17 -9.06
N TRP A 75 0.74 7.23 -7.90
CA TRP A 75 0.27 8.07 -6.79
C TRP A 75 1.38 9.03 -6.38
N PRO A 76 1.08 10.35 -6.28
CA PRO A 76 2.13 11.33 -5.99
C PRO A 76 2.66 11.17 -4.58
N THR A 77 3.98 11.01 -4.47
CA THR A 77 4.62 10.77 -3.19
C THR A 77 4.44 11.93 -2.22
N ALA A 78 4.49 13.16 -2.72
CA ALA A 78 4.31 14.34 -1.87
C ALA A 78 2.95 14.33 -1.18
N ARG A 79 1.91 13.94 -1.90
CA ARG A 79 0.57 13.87 -1.32
C ARG A 79 0.46 12.75 -0.30
N LEU A 80 1.14 11.62 -0.57
CA LEU A 80 1.16 10.54 0.40
C LEU A 80 1.82 11.00 1.70
N ARG A 81 2.91 11.74 1.60
CA ARG A 81 3.58 12.27 2.78
C ARG A 81 2.68 13.21 3.56
N GLU A 82 1.99 14.10 2.88
CA GLU A 82 1.04 15.01 3.53
C GLU A 82 -0.03 14.24 4.28
N LEU A 83 -0.60 13.24 3.63
CA LEU A 83 -1.69 12.46 4.23
C LEU A 83 -1.21 11.66 5.43
N CYS A 84 0.00 11.13 5.36
CA CYS A 84 0.56 10.32 6.43
C CYS A 84 1.26 11.14 7.51
N GLY A 85 1.34 12.45 7.33
CA GLY A 85 1.99 13.31 8.30
C GLY A 85 3.51 13.23 8.30
N VAL A 86 4.10 12.80 7.19
CA VAL A 86 5.55 12.69 7.07
C VAL A 86 6.12 14.01 6.57
N ALA A 87 7.24 14.42 7.16
CA ALA A 87 7.91 15.65 6.75
C ALA A 87 8.38 15.54 5.30
N GLN A 88 8.31 16.64 4.59
CA GLN A 88 8.69 16.69 3.19
C GLN A 88 10.06 17.31 2.99
#